data_46feea4493908dc7a47e2a73fb527f29
#
_entry.id   46feea4493908dc7a47e2a73fb527f29
#
_cell.length_a   1.000
_cell.length_b   1.000
_cell.length_c   1.000
_cell.angle_alpha   90.00
_cell.angle_beta   90.00
_cell.angle_gamma   90.00
#
_symmetry.space_group_name_H-M   'P 1'
#
loop_
_entity.id
_entity.type
_entity.pdbx_description
1 polymer ?
#
loop_
_entity_poly.entity_id
_entity_poly.type
_entity_poly.pdbx_seq_one_letter_code
_entity_poly.pdbx_strand_id
1 'polypeptide(L)'
;MQTHGIYEIMITNFVSKKAIIGQNVQIWHFSYVGDDTEIGDNVKIGSLAHVDYNVKIGENTKIEGQVFIPPLSRIGKNAFIGPAVVLTNDPYPMCNKMTGVTIKDNVIVGARAVIKAGVTIGENSVVAMGAIVTRDVPENTVVMGSPATIRYTRDEYDKKQRQWKES
;
A
#
# COMPACT_ATOMS: atom_id res chain seq x y z
N MET A 1 28.56 -23.53 -31.64
CA MET A 1 28.61 -22.08 -31.51
C MET A 1 27.42 -21.65 -30.66
N GLN A 2 27.60 -21.45 -29.34
CA GLN A 2 26.53 -20.91 -28.48
C GLN A 2 26.54 -19.40 -28.68
N THR A 3 25.48 -18.86 -29.24
CA THR A 3 25.24 -17.42 -29.27
C THR A 3 24.82 -16.98 -27.87
N HIS A 4 25.72 -16.37 -27.12
CA HIS A 4 25.38 -15.66 -25.90
C HIS A 4 24.60 -14.41 -26.31
N GLY A 5 23.27 -14.47 -26.21
CA GLY A 5 22.43 -13.31 -26.38
C GLY A 5 22.80 -12.28 -25.32
N ILE A 6 23.14 -11.07 -25.71
CA ILE A 6 23.30 -9.94 -24.83
C ILE A 6 21.87 -9.55 -24.40
N TYR A 7 21.48 -9.94 -23.18
CA TYR A 7 20.25 -9.47 -22.58
C TYR A 7 20.51 -8.05 -22.06
N GLU A 8 20.04 -7.06 -22.78
CA GLU A 8 20.01 -5.69 -22.30
C GLU A 8 18.94 -5.60 -21.19
N ILE A 9 19.36 -5.55 -19.93
CA ILE A 9 18.45 -5.36 -18.81
C ILE A 9 18.02 -3.89 -18.83
N MET A 10 16.90 -3.60 -19.47
CA MET A 10 16.30 -2.28 -19.40
C MET A 10 15.72 -2.07 -18.01
N ILE A 11 16.22 -1.06 -17.29
CA ILE A 11 15.58 -0.59 -16.07
C ILE A 11 14.32 0.17 -16.50
N THR A 12 13.15 -0.39 -16.18
CA THR A 12 11.85 0.07 -16.69
C THR A 12 10.99 0.75 -15.63
N ASN A 13 11.61 1.25 -14.54
CA ASN A 13 10.90 2.04 -13.55
C ASN A 13 10.80 3.50 -14.00
N PHE A 14 9.68 4.14 -13.71
CA PHE A 14 9.57 5.59 -13.76
C PHE A 14 9.52 6.13 -12.34
N VAL A 15 10.48 6.97 -11.97
CA VAL A 15 10.48 7.75 -10.73
C VAL A 15 10.63 9.21 -11.10
N SER A 16 9.64 10.02 -10.75
CA SER A 16 9.68 11.45 -11.06
C SER A 16 10.89 12.12 -10.41
N LYS A 17 11.49 13.06 -11.15
CA LYS A 17 12.58 13.92 -10.62
C LYS A 17 12.11 14.87 -9.51
N LYS A 18 10.80 15.07 -9.34
CA LYS A 18 10.20 15.87 -8.27
C LYS A 18 9.84 15.03 -7.05
N ALA A 19 9.95 13.70 -7.12
CA ALA A 19 9.73 12.85 -5.96
C ALA A 19 10.88 13.00 -4.96
N ILE A 20 10.55 13.01 -3.67
CA ILE A 20 11.51 13.03 -2.57
C ILE A 20 11.64 11.60 -2.06
N ILE A 21 12.81 11.03 -2.25
CA ILE A 21 13.09 9.62 -1.93
C ILE A 21 14.07 9.56 -0.76
N GLY A 22 13.68 8.87 0.31
CA GLY A 22 14.50 8.64 1.49
C GLY A 22 15.67 7.68 1.26
N GLN A 23 16.39 7.36 2.33
CA GLN A 23 17.54 6.47 2.28
C GLN A 23 17.10 5.00 2.18
N ASN A 24 17.91 4.16 1.52
CA ASN A 24 17.72 2.70 1.39
C ASN A 24 16.36 2.29 0.79
N VAL A 25 15.72 3.15 0.01
CA VAL A 25 14.47 2.83 -0.69
C VAL A 25 14.76 1.84 -1.82
N GLN A 26 13.92 0.81 -1.93
CA GLN A 26 14.02 -0.21 -2.97
C GLN A 26 12.75 -0.16 -3.82
N ILE A 27 12.92 0.02 -5.14
CA ILE A 27 11.81 0.07 -6.10
C ILE A 27 12.07 -1.00 -7.17
N TRP A 28 11.19 -2.01 -7.22
CA TRP A 28 11.32 -3.10 -8.19
C TRP A 28 10.76 -2.71 -9.57
N HIS A 29 10.97 -3.57 -10.56
CA HIS A 29 10.73 -3.32 -11.98
C HIS A 29 9.28 -2.93 -12.30
N PHE A 30 9.12 -2.12 -13.34
CA PHE A 30 7.83 -1.68 -13.90
C PHE A 30 6.96 -0.89 -12.92
N SER A 31 7.59 -0.25 -11.94
CA SER A 31 6.89 0.61 -10.99
C SER A 31 6.88 2.05 -11.46
N TYR A 32 5.84 2.78 -11.05
CA TYR A 32 5.67 4.21 -11.29
C TYR A 32 5.65 4.97 -9.96
N VAL A 33 6.38 6.08 -9.88
CA VAL A 33 6.33 7.03 -8.76
C VAL A 33 6.18 8.44 -9.32
N GLY A 34 5.06 9.07 -9.02
CA GLY A 34 4.63 10.36 -9.57
C GLY A 34 5.29 11.58 -8.93
N ASP A 35 4.95 12.74 -9.49
CA ASP A 35 5.43 14.05 -9.04
C ASP A 35 5.05 14.35 -7.59
N ASP A 36 5.90 15.10 -6.88
CA ASP A 36 5.63 15.61 -5.52
C ASP A 36 5.28 14.52 -4.49
N THR A 37 5.66 13.27 -4.77
CA THR A 37 5.50 12.14 -3.86
C THR A 37 6.69 12.06 -2.91
N GLU A 38 6.42 11.86 -1.62
CA GLU A 38 7.42 11.75 -0.56
C GLU A 38 7.48 10.30 -0.07
N ILE A 39 8.64 9.67 -0.15
CA ILE A 39 8.86 8.28 0.29
C ILE A 39 9.92 8.29 1.40
N GLY A 40 9.56 7.81 2.57
CA GLY A 40 10.45 7.72 3.73
C GLY A 40 11.54 6.67 3.59
N ASP A 41 12.42 6.60 4.58
CA ASP A 41 13.56 5.70 4.59
C ASP A 41 13.15 4.23 4.65
N ASN A 42 13.97 3.35 4.06
CA ASN A 42 13.82 1.89 4.05
C ASN A 42 12.49 1.37 3.44
N VAL A 43 11.76 2.21 2.71
CA VAL A 43 10.53 1.79 2.02
C VAL A 43 10.85 0.82 0.90
N LYS A 44 9.99 -0.19 0.73
CA LYS A 44 10.09 -1.18 -0.33
C LYS A 44 8.85 -1.13 -1.20
N ILE A 45 9.04 -0.99 -2.52
CA ILE A 45 7.96 -0.92 -3.51
C ILE A 45 8.12 -2.07 -4.50
N GLY A 46 7.16 -2.98 -4.50
CA GLY A 46 7.13 -4.17 -5.34
C GLY A 46 6.87 -3.85 -6.81
N SER A 47 7.20 -4.80 -7.68
CA SER A 47 7.04 -4.66 -9.12
C SER A 47 5.61 -4.34 -9.54
N LEU A 48 5.46 -3.54 -10.60
CA LEU A 48 4.17 -3.14 -11.16
C LEU A 48 3.32 -2.28 -10.19
N ALA A 49 3.90 -1.78 -9.09
CA ALA A 49 3.20 -0.85 -8.22
C ALA A 49 3.09 0.51 -8.89
N HIS A 50 1.94 1.16 -8.74
CA HIS A 50 1.68 2.51 -9.21
C HIS A 50 1.45 3.42 -8.01
N VAL A 51 2.40 4.30 -7.73
CA VAL A 51 2.31 5.35 -6.72
C VAL A 51 2.18 6.67 -7.45
N ASP A 52 1.02 7.28 -7.37
CA ASP A 52 0.70 8.47 -8.13
C ASP A 52 1.31 9.75 -7.50
N TYR A 53 0.96 10.92 -8.02
CA TYR A 53 1.51 12.19 -7.54
C TYR A 53 0.97 12.59 -6.16
N ASN A 54 1.74 13.41 -5.43
CA ASN A 54 1.34 13.96 -4.12
C ASN A 54 0.91 12.88 -3.11
N VAL A 55 1.61 11.74 -3.11
CA VAL A 55 1.45 10.66 -2.13
C VAL A 55 2.53 10.82 -1.05
N LYS A 56 2.21 10.44 0.20
CA LYS A 56 3.22 10.34 1.26
C LYS A 56 3.25 8.92 1.81
N ILE A 57 4.46 8.36 1.93
CA ILE A 57 4.70 7.02 2.46
C ILE A 57 5.72 7.11 3.57
N GLY A 58 5.34 6.71 4.78
CA GLY A 58 6.20 6.69 5.96
C GLY A 58 7.28 5.61 5.89
N GLU A 59 8.34 5.82 6.68
CA GLU A 59 9.50 4.96 6.75
C GLU A 59 9.17 3.48 7.07
N ASN A 60 10.04 2.56 6.66
CA ASN A 60 9.95 1.11 6.87
C ASN A 60 8.67 0.45 6.31
N THR A 61 7.90 1.15 5.49
CA THR A 61 6.67 0.63 4.90
C THR A 61 6.99 -0.27 3.70
N LYS A 62 6.24 -1.36 3.60
CA LYS A 62 6.35 -2.31 2.50
C LYS A 62 5.11 -2.28 1.63
N ILE A 63 5.28 -1.91 0.38
CA ILE A 63 4.27 -1.95 -0.68
C ILE A 63 4.58 -3.16 -1.56
N GLU A 64 3.67 -4.11 -1.65
CA GLU A 64 3.83 -5.29 -2.51
C GLU A 64 3.53 -4.97 -3.99
N GLY A 65 3.73 -5.97 -4.85
CA GLY A 65 3.53 -5.79 -6.29
C GLY A 65 2.08 -5.51 -6.68
N GLN A 66 1.90 -4.79 -7.81
CA GLN A 66 0.60 -4.48 -8.41
C GLN A 66 -0.32 -3.61 -7.52
N VAL A 67 0.21 -2.95 -6.53
CA VAL A 67 -0.57 -2.03 -5.68
C VAL A 67 -0.83 -0.74 -6.45
N PHE A 68 -2.06 -0.23 -6.37
CA PHE A 68 -2.43 1.08 -6.88
C PHE A 68 -2.67 2.07 -5.74
N ILE A 69 -1.87 3.13 -5.70
CA ILE A 69 -1.95 4.22 -4.72
C ILE A 69 -2.21 5.52 -5.48
N PRO A 70 -3.46 6.00 -5.47
CA PRO A 70 -3.85 7.21 -6.19
C PRO A 70 -3.36 8.48 -5.51
N PRO A 71 -3.48 9.64 -6.19
CA PRO A 71 -3.10 10.95 -5.65
C PRO A 71 -3.71 11.23 -4.28
N LEU A 72 -3.03 12.05 -3.50
CA LEU A 72 -3.43 12.54 -2.18
C LEU A 72 -3.47 11.48 -1.08
N SER A 73 -3.09 10.23 -1.37
CA SER A 73 -3.04 9.18 -0.35
C SER A 73 -1.91 9.42 0.65
N ARG A 74 -2.13 9.00 1.88
CA ARG A 74 -1.18 9.11 2.99
C ARG A 74 -1.03 7.75 3.64
N ILE A 75 0.18 7.21 3.65
CA ILE A 75 0.50 5.90 4.25
C ILE A 75 1.52 6.14 5.35
N GLY A 76 1.22 5.69 6.54
CA GLY A 76 2.06 5.82 7.73
C GLY A 76 3.31 4.94 7.68
N LYS A 77 3.99 4.88 8.80
CA LYS A 77 5.22 4.10 9.02
C LYS A 77 4.92 2.64 9.30
N ASN A 78 5.90 1.77 9.02
CA ASN A 78 5.83 0.34 9.31
C ASN A 78 4.57 -0.35 8.77
N ALA A 79 3.91 0.22 7.76
CA ALA A 79 2.73 -0.38 7.16
C ALA A 79 3.12 -1.51 6.18
N PHE A 80 2.20 -2.46 6.04
CA PHE A 80 2.29 -3.50 5.02
C PHE A 80 1.09 -3.40 4.09
N ILE A 81 1.34 -3.17 2.81
CA ILE A 81 0.31 -3.12 1.77
C ILE A 81 0.49 -4.33 0.86
N GLY A 82 -0.41 -5.29 1.00
CA GLY A 82 -0.36 -6.58 0.31
C GLY A 82 -0.53 -6.48 -1.20
N PRO A 83 -0.19 -7.54 -1.94
CA PRO A 83 -0.20 -7.51 -3.40
C PRO A 83 -1.60 -7.22 -3.97
N ALA A 84 -1.60 -6.43 -5.04
CA ALA A 84 -2.79 -6.03 -5.79
C ALA A 84 -3.87 -5.31 -4.93
N VAL A 85 -3.47 -4.64 -3.85
CA VAL A 85 -4.34 -3.70 -3.12
C VAL A 85 -4.63 -2.50 -3.98
N VAL A 86 -5.88 -2.04 -3.96
CA VAL A 86 -6.34 -0.86 -4.68
C VAL A 86 -6.88 0.18 -3.70
N LEU A 87 -6.26 1.34 -3.65
CA LEU A 87 -6.83 2.52 -3.02
C LEU A 87 -7.56 3.35 -4.08
N THR A 88 -8.63 4.05 -3.71
CA THR A 88 -9.34 4.94 -4.62
C THR A 88 -9.30 6.38 -4.14
N ASN A 89 -9.52 7.36 -5.00
CA ASN A 89 -9.49 8.79 -4.67
C ASN A 89 -10.71 9.57 -5.18
N ASP A 90 -11.59 8.91 -5.92
CA ASP A 90 -12.86 9.49 -6.36
C ASP A 90 -14.02 8.67 -5.82
N PRO A 91 -14.74 9.18 -4.79
CA PRO A 91 -15.86 8.45 -4.19
C PRO A 91 -17.08 8.38 -5.12
N TYR A 92 -17.14 9.24 -6.13
CA TYR A 92 -18.22 9.34 -7.10
C TYR A 92 -17.66 9.64 -8.50
N PRO A 93 -17.06 8.66 -9.18
CA PRO A 93 -16.52 8.85 -10.53
C PRO A 93 -17.61 9.31 -11.51
N MET A 94 -17.37 10.27 -12.29
CA MET A 94 -16.25 11.14 -12.64
C MET A 94 -16.42 12.51 -11.96
N CYS A 95 -15.87 12.68 -10.76
CA CYS A 95 -15.99 13.91 -10.00
C CYS A 95 -14.63 14.65 -9.96
N ASN A 96 -14.66 15.96 -10.06
CA ASN A 96 -13.43 16.76 -9.96
C ASN A 96 -12.93 16.93 -8.52
N LYS A 97 -13.72 16.53 -7.51
CA LYS A 97 -13.35 16.58 -6.10
C LYS A 97 -12.79 15.23 -5.66
N MET A 98 -11.48 15.11 -5.68
CA MET A 98 -10.78 13.92 -5.23
C MET A 98 -10.35 13.99 -3.77
N THR A 99 -10.24 12.84 -3.11
CA THR A 99 -9.70 12.68 -1.76
C THR A 99 -8.96 11.34 -1.67
N GLY A 100 -7.73 11.36 -1.14
CA GLY A 100 -6.95 10.16 -0.94
C GLY A 100 -7.44 9.31 0.24
N VAL A 101 -6.88 8.13 0.36
CA VAL A 101 -7.01 7.25 1.53
C VAL A 101 -5.91 7.60 2.54
N THR A 102 -6.25 7.53 3.84
CA THR A 102 -5.26 7.64 4.91
C THR A 102 -5.08 6.30 5.60
N ILE A 103 -3.87 5.75 5.56
CA ILE A 103 -3.46 4.55 6.27
C ILE A 103 -2.50 5.00 7.37
N LYS A 104 -2.84 4.74 8.64
CA LYS A 104 -2.03 5.11 9.79
C LYS A 104 -0.86 4.15 9.99
N ASP A 105 -0.06 4.37 11.03
CA ASP A 105 1.13 3.57 11.33
C ASP A 105 0.79 2.11 11.68
N ASN A 106 1.71 1.20 11.42
CA ASN A 106 1.65 -0.24 11.75
C ASN A 106 0.43 -1.00 11.18
N VAL A 107 -0.25 -0.43 10.18
CA VAL A 107 -1.41 -1.06 9.54
C VAL A 107 -0.97 -2.18 8.61
N ILE A 108 -1.73 -3.26 8.59
CA ILE A 108 -1.59 -4.35 7.64
C ILE A 108 -2.81 -4.36 6.71
N VAL A 109 -2.57 -4.23 5.40
CA VAL A 109 -3.62 -4.39 4.38
C VAL A 109 -3.33 -5.67 3.61
N GLY A 110 -4.23 -6.63 3.71
CA GLY A 110 -4.13 -7.93 3.04
C GLY A 110 -4.30 -7.81 1.52
N ALA A 111 -3.81 -8.84 0.82
CA ALA A 111 -3.84 -8.89 -0.64
C ALA A 111 -5.23 -8.64 -1.23
N ARG A 112 -5.30 -7.92 -2.36
CA ARG A 112 -6.55 -7.63 -3.11
C ARG A 112 -7.65 -6.92 -2.31
N ALA A 113 -7.32 -6.27 -1.19
CA ALA A 113 -8.28 -5.40 -0.53
C ALA A 113 -8.51 -4.13 -1.37
N VAL A 114 -9.73 -3.60 -1.32
CA VAL A 114 -10.10 -2.35 -1.98
C VAL A 114 -10.55 -1.36 -0.91
N ILE A 115 -9.98 -0.15 -0.92
CA ILE A 115 -10.28 0.88 0.06
C ILE A 115 -10.86 2.10 -0.63
N LYS A 116 -12.07 2.47 -0.20
CA LYS A 116 -12.82 3.61 -0.75
C LYS A 116 -12.10 4.93 -0.44
N ALA A 117 -12.19 5.87 -1.39
CA ALA A 117 -11.72 7.24 -1.28
C ALA A 117 -12.20 7.93 0.02
N GLY A 118 -11.30 8.67 0.66
CA GLY A 118 -11.57 9.40 1.89
C GLY A 118 -11.59 8.56 3.17
N VAL A 119 -11.46 7.24 3.08
CA VAL A 119 -11.42 6.35 4.25
C VAL A 119 -10.10 6.50 5.00
N THR A 120 -10.19 6.46 6.33
CA THR A 120 -9.05 6.37 7.24
C THR A 120 -8.98 4.96 7.85
N ILE A 121 -7.83 4.31 7.72
CA ILE A 121 -7.51 3.06 8.42
C ILE A 121 -6.72 3.42 9.68
N GLY A 122 -7.29 3.15 10.85
CA GLY A 122 -6.70 3.48 12.14
C GLY A 122 -5.42 2.71 12.43
N GLU A 123 -4.61 3.25 13.32
CA GLU A 123 -3.31 2.70 13.69
C GLU A 123 -3.40 1.25 14.19
N ASN A 124 -2.39 0.43 13.93
CA ASN A 124 -2.33 -0.98 14.30
C ASN A 124 -3.48 -1.85 13.76
N SER A 125 -4.30 -1.36 12.82
CA SER A 125 -5.42 -2.16 12.30
C SER A 125 -4.98 -3.14 11.23
N VAL A 126 -5.82 -4.11 10.97
CA VAL A 126 -5.64 -5.10 9.91
C VAL A 126 -6.87 -5.11 9.01
N VAL A 127 -6.65 -4.92 7.73
CA VAL A 127 -7.64 -5.16 6.68
C VAL A 127 -7.34 -6.53 6.09
N ALA A 128 -8.24 -7.48 6.21
CA ALA A 128 -8.04 -8.82 5.69
C ALA A 128 -7.98 -8.85 4.16
N MET A 129 -7.38 -9.90 3.61
CA MET A 129 -7.33 -10.11 2.16
C MET A 129 -8.72 -10.08 1.53
N GLY A 130 -8.86 -9.46 0.35
CA GLY A 130 -10.11 -9.39 -0.41
C GLY A 130 -11.21 -8.54 0.24
N ALA A 131 -10.93 -7.80 1.31
CA ALA A 131 -11.92 -6.95 1.96
C ALA A 131 -12.23 -5.70 1.13
N ILE A 132 -13.50 -5.27 1.14
CA ILE A 132 -13.93 -3.98 0.54
C ILE A 132 -14.28 -3.01 1.67
N VAL A 133 -13.38 -2.06 1.91
CA VAL A 133 -13.50 -1.10 3.00
C VAL A 133 -14.17 0.17 2.52
N THR A 134 -15.37 0.44 3.02
CA THR A 134 -16.21 1.58 2.59
C THR A 134 -16.39 2.64 3.68
N ARG A 135 -15.89 2.41 4.89
CA ARG A 135 -15.97 3.29 6.07
C ARG A 135 -14.64 3.26 6.82
N ASP A 136 -14.42 4.26 7.65
CA ASP A 136 -13.25 4.32 8.53
C ASP A 136 -13.13 3.07 9.39
N VAL A 137 -11.90 2.63 9.59
CA VAL A 137 -11.54 1.48 10.43
C VAL A 137 -10.95 2.02 11.73
N PRO A 138 -11.52 1.70 12.90
CA PRO A 138 -10.95 2.08 14.17
C PRO A 138 -9.56 1.48 14.38
N GLU A 139 -8.75 2.12 15.20
CA GLU A 139 -7.45 1.59 15.60
C GLU A 139 -7.55 0.23 16.30
N ASN A 140 -6.49 -0.57 16.26
CA ASN A 140 -6.37 -1.86 16.95
C ASN A 140 -7.46 -2.89 16.58
N THR A 141 -8.06 -2.79 15.39
CA THR A 141 -9.13 -3.70 14.94
C THR A 141 -8.74 -4.48 13.69
N VAL A 142 -9.41 -5.61 13.52
CA VAL A 142 -9.33 -6.43 12.30
C VAL A 142 -10.67 -6.37 11.59
N VAL A 143 -10.65 -5.91 10.33
CA VAL A 143 -11.84 -5.87 9.47
C VAL A 143 -11.71 -6.85 8.31
N MET A 144 -12.84 -7.45 7.91
CA MET A 144 -12.89 -8.35 6.78
C MET A 144 -14.27 -8.41 6.12
N GLY A 145 -14.30 -8.86 4.88
CA GLY A 145 -15.51 -9.09 4.11
C GLY A 145 -15.86 -7.95 3.15
N SER A 146 -17.01 -8.04 2.49
CA SER A 146 -17.53 -7.07 1.51
C SER A 146 -19.03 -6.82 1.80
N PRO A 147 -19.41 -5.66 2.34
CA PRO A 147 -18.53 -4.64 2.89
C PRO A 147 -17.75 -5.11 4.13
N ALA A 148 -16.57 -4.55 4.37
CA ALA A 148 -15.73 -4.92 5.50
C ALA A 148 -16.38 -4.52 6.84
N THR A 149 -16.35 -5.44 7.80
CA THR A 149 -16.84 -5.25 9.15
C THR A 149 -15.82 -5.68 10.18
N ILE A 150 -15.86 -5.10 11.38
CA ILE A 150 -14.99 -5.49 12.50
C ILE A 150 -15.27 -6.94 12.88
N ARG A 151 -14.21 -7.73 13.06
CA ARG A 151 -14.29 -9.15 13.41
C ARG A 151 -13.67 -9.47 14.75
N TYR A 152 -12.50 -8.93 15.04
CA TYR A 152 -11.78 -9.13 16.29
C TYR A 152 -10.71 -8.03 16.46
N THR A 153 -9.96 -8.08 17.55
CA THR A 153 -8.92 -7.11 17.87
C THR A 153 -7.58 -7.42 17.22
N ARG A 154 -6.68 -6.43 17.18
CA ARG A 154 -5.31 -6.63 16.76
C ARG A 154 -4.58 -7.66 17.64
N ASP A 155 -4.79 -7.64 18.95
CA ASP A 155 -4.17 -8.59 19.88
C ASP A 155 -4.53 -10.04 19.57
N GLU A 156 -5.80 -10.29 19.22
CA GLU A 156 -6.25 -11.62 18.79
C GLU A 156 -5.60 -12.05 17.47
N TYR A 157 -5.41 -11.11 16.53
CA TYR A 157 -4.67 -11.37 15.31
C TYR A 157 -3.23 -11.76 15.59
N ASP A 158 -2.53 -10.99 16.42
CA ASP A 158 -1.13 -11.23 16.78
C ASP A 158 -0.96 -12.55 17.53
N LYS A 159 -1.92 -12.94 18.37
CA LYS A 159 -1.95 -14.26 19.02
C LYS A 159 -2.04 -15.39 17.99
N LYS A 160 -2.96 -15.28 17.02
CA LYS A 160 -3.10 -16.26 15.93
C LYS A 160 -1.82 -16.34 15.08
N GLN A 161 -1.19 -15.20 14.80
CA GLN A 161 0.06 -15.17 14.05
C GLN A 161 1.21 -15.86 14.80
N ARG A 162 1.31 -15.67 16.14
CA ARG A 162 2.30 -16.38 16.97
C ARG A 162 2.06 -17.90 16.95
N GLN A 163 0.83 -18.33 17.15
CA GLN A 163 0.46 -19.75 17.10
C GLN A 163 0.82 -20.41 15.75
N TRP A 164 0.59 -19.68 14.65
CA TRP A 164 0.99 -20.14 13.32
C TRP A 164 2.50 -20.29 13.15
N LYS A 165 3.29 -19.41 13.74
CA LYS A 165 4.77 -19.47 13.67
C LYS A 165 5.37 -20.61 14.49
N GLU A 166 4.64 -21.10 15.49
CA GLU A 166 5.07 -22.17 16.41
C GLU A 166 4.58 -23.56 15.96
N SER A 167 3.69 -23.64 14.98
CA SER A 167 3.16 -24.88 14.39
C SER A 167 4.04 -25.38 13.25
#